data_0db7a62b2c52e2c85e442ea2c97f9a96
#
_entry.id   0db7a62b2c52e2c85e442ea2c97f9a96
#
_cell.length_a   1.000
_cell.length_b   1.000
_cell.length_c   1.000
_cell.angle_alpha   90.00
_cell.angle_beta   90.00
_cell.angle_gamma   90.00
#
_symmetry.space_group_name_H-M   'P 1'
#
loop_
_entity.id
_entity.type
_entity.pdbx_description
1 polymer ?
#
loop_
_entity_poly.entity_id
_entity_poly.type
_entity_poly.pdbx_seq_one_letter_code
_entity_poly.pdbx_strand_id
1 'polypeptide(L)'
;MANVSSSNGLEKRPKLRFPGFDEPWKVFKAEELFQNVTDKNHPDETVLTIIQGKGTLPREQAGRNIHYDDASLSNYKKVEQGDFIIHLRSFEGGLEMANEAGIVSPAYTILRCKRPHSSLFYDAYFHTDEFINHNLSKSVEGIRDGRQISYEAFKWLGIPYCEPTEQEQISSLFSVLNERIAKQRNLVESLKKYKRGLSNSLFDRLSAGSESRLCIFGDMMTILQNNTFSRDNLSVGGNGVRNIHYGDVLIKYGAVLDLHSENVPVINAEQDISKFSALSYLRNGDVVFADTAEDYTVGKSTEIIGAENIAALSGLHTIPCRPQDSFAPMYLGYYFNSDYFKKQLYPMIQGTKVSSISKSEIIKTKIIVPCLQEQTRIASIMSALDDRIDAAKHTTKDLIDLRSGLLQQLFI
;
A
#
# COMPACT_ATOMS: atom_id res chain seq x y z
N MET A 1 -9.24 -31.66 -17.66
CA MET A 1 -8.12 -32.50 -17.18
C MET A 1 -7.14 -32.65 -18.33
N ALA A 2 -6.06 -31.89 -18.37
CA ALA A 2 -5.01 -32.08 -19.37
C ALA A 2 -4.02 -33.09 -18.78
N ASN A 3 -4.04 -34.30 -19.28
CA ASN A 3 -3.08 -35.36 -18.99
C ASN A 3 -1.69 -34.95 -19.46
N VAL A 4 -0.81 -34.59 -18.55
CA VAL A 4 0.61 -34.42 -18.82
C VAL A 4 1.26 -35.80 -18.75
N SER A 5 1.04 -36.62 -19.77
CA SER A 5 1.78 -37.86 -19.98
C SER A 5 2.48 -37.80 -21.33
N SER A 6 3.77 -37.72 -21.25
CA SER A 6 4.78 -37.72 -22.31
C SER A 6 5.24 -36.35 -22.82
N SER A 7 6.55 -36.27 -23.02
CA SER A 7 7.34 -35.16 -23.55
C SER A 7 7.12 -34.84 -25.02
N ASN A 8 6.05 -35.31 -25.62
CA ASN A 8 5.72 -35.08 -27.03
C ASN A 8 4.61 -34.03 -27.12
N GLY A 9 5.03 -32.75 -27.18
CA GLY A 9 4.26 -31.80 -27.94
C GLY A 9 3.04 -31.16 -27.31
N LEU A 10 3.03 -30.84 -26.02
CA LEU A 10 2.10 -29.84 -25.52
C LEU A 10 2.60 -28.47 -25.98
N GLU A 11 1.86 -27.87 -26.90
CA GLU A 11 2.11 -26.53 -27.40
C GLU A 11 1.33 -25.52 -26.56
N LYS A 12 1.92 -24.35 -26.35
CA LYS A 12 1.25 -23.20 -25.71
C LYS A 12 1.29 -22.02 -26.68
N ARG A 13 0.15 -21.38 -26.89
CA ARG A 13 0.02 -20.16 -27.70
C ARG A 13 -0.50 -19.03 -26.85
N PRO A 14 0.38 -18.13 -26.38
CA PRO A 14 -0.07 -16.93 -25.68
C PRO A 14 -1.00 -16.08 -26.53
N LYS A 15 -1.96 -15.40 -25.89
CA LYS A 15 -2.92 -14.52 -26.57
C LYS A 15 -2.26 -13.29 -27.19
N LEU A 16 -1.20 -12.79 -26.54
CA LEU A 16 -0.40 -11.67 -27.03
C LEU A 16 1.03 -12.14 -27.26
N ARG A 17 1.59 -11.75 -28.39
CA ARG A 17 3.00 -12.03 -28.73
C ARG A 17 3.63 -10.84 -29.43
N PHE A 18 4.94 -10.76 -29.37
CA PHE A 18 5.70 -9.80 -30.17
C PHE A 18 5.67 -10.20 -31.65
N PRO A 19 5.67 -9.23 -32.58
CA PRO A 19 5.75 -9.51 -33.99
C PRO A 19 7.00 -10.34 -34.37
N GLY A 20 6.82 -11.30 -35.25
CA GLY A 20 7.91 -12.17 -35.71
C GLY A 20 8.08 -13.49 -34.93
N PHE A 21 7.23 -13.75 -33.92
CA PHE A 21 7.22 -15.00 -33.18
C PHE A 21 5.88 -15.71 -33.37
N ASP A 22 5.81 -16.57 -34.37
CA ASP A 22 4.57 -17.27 -34.74
C ASP A 22 4.55 -18.74 -34.28
N GLU A 23 5.72 -19.33 -34.05
CA GLU A 23 5.84 -20.71 -33.57
C GLU A 23 5.29 -20.88 -32.16
N PRO A 24 4.53 -21.94 -31.86
CA PRO A 24 4.02 -22.18 -30.52
C PRO A 24 5.16 -22.44 -29.54
N TRP A 25 4.92 -22.01 -28.28
CA TRP A 25 5.84 -22.35 -27.19
C TRP A 25 5.77 -23.84 -26.89
N LYS A 26 6.91 -24.46 -26.66
CA LYS A 26 7.00 -25.84 -26.19
C LYS A 26 6.82 -25.91 -24.68
N VAL A 27 6.16 -26.94 -24.20
CA VAL A 27 6.05 -27.22 -22.77
C VAL A 27 6.95 -28.40 -22.43
N PHE A 28 7.92 -28.16 -21.57
CA PHE A 28 8.86 -29.16 -21.07
C PHE A 28 8.53 -29.53 -19.64
N LYS A 29 8.92 -30.73 -19.20
CA LYS A 29 8.94 -30.99 -17.75
C LYS A 29 9.97 -30.10 -17.08
N ALA A 30 9.68 -29.68 -15.85
CA ALA A 30 10.58 -28.81 -15.11
C ALA A 30 12.00 -29.40 -15.00
N GLU A 31 12.14 -30.72 -14.83
CA GLU A 31 13.45 -31.40 -14.81
C GLU A 31 14.25 -31.33 -16.14
N GLU A 32 13.59 -31.05 -17.25
CA GLU A 32 14.26 -30.87 -18.54
C GLU A 32 14.84 -29.46 -18.71
N LEU A 33 14.26 -28.49 -17.98
CA LEU A 33 14.67 -27.08 -17.97
C LEU A 33 15.54 -26.72 -16.79
N PHE A 34 15.26 -27.29 -15.61
CA PHE A 34 15.91 -26.92 -14.35
C PHE A 34 16.53 -28.14 -13.66
N GLN A 35 17.67 -27.94 -13.07
CA GLN A 35 18.30 -28.91 -12.18
C GLN A 35 18.26 -28.40 -10.73
N ASN A 36 18.11 -29.33 -9.79
CA ASN A 36 18.31 -29.03 -8.38
C ASN A 36 19.81 -28.90 -8.07
N VAL A 37 20.22 -27.77 -7.54
CA VAL A 37 21.61 -27.50 -7.13
C VAL A 37 21.72 -27.61 -5.62
N THR A 38 22.74 -28.36 -5.16
CA THR A 38 23.08 -28.42 -3.74
C THR A 38 24.58 -28.22 -3.62
N ASP A 39 25.00 -26.95 -3.57
CA ASP A 39 26.38 -26.54 -3.37
C ASP A 39 26.50 -25.91 -1.98
N LYS A 40 27.34 -26.46 -1.13
CA LYS A 40 27.52 -26.11 0.28
C LYS A 40 28.98 -25.79 0.58
N ASN A 41 29.27 -25.45 1.83
CA ASN A 41 30.60 -25.11 2.35
C ASN A 41 31.16 -23.78 1.79
N HIS A 42 30.30 -22.75 1.74
CA HIS A 42 30.67 -21.39 1.35
C HIS A 42 30.33 -20.39 2.47
N PRO A 43 30.87 -20.57 3.71
CA PRO A 43 30.48 -19.75 4.87
C PRO A 43 30.84 -18.27 4.73
N ASP A 44 31.80 -17.94 3.88
CA ASP A 44 32.28 -16.57 3.65
C ASP A 44 31.43 -15.77 2.65
N GLU A 45 30.47 -16.43 1.99
CA GLU A 45 29.58 -15.78 1.02
C GLU A 45 28.47 -14.99 1.72
N THR A 46 27.94 -13.99 1.05
CA THR A 46 26.84 -13.16 1.56
C THR A 46 25.59 -13.98 1.85
N VAL A 47 25.10 -13.87 3.09
CA VAL A 47 23.86 -14.53 3.49
C VAL A 47 22.67 -13.76 2.91
N LEU A 48 21.89 -14.43 2.07
CA LEU A 48 20.71 -13.85 1.42
C LEU A 48 19.42 -14.26 2.14
N THR A 49 18.45 -13.36 2.14
CA THR A 49 17.08 -13.61 2.58
C THR A 49 16.10 -13.44 1.44
N ILE A 50 15.03 -14.20 1.48
CA ILE A 50 13.93 -14.13 0.49
C ILE A 50 12.98 -13.01 0.87
N ILE A 51 12.65 -12.18 -0.10
CA ILE A 51 11.57 -11.19 -0.02
C ILE A 51 10.55 -11.55 -1.11
N GLN A 52 9.38 -11.99 -0.69
CA GLN A 52 8.32 -12.43 -1.59
C GLN A 52 7.98 -11.36 -2.64
N GLY A 53 8.01 -11.74 -3.92
CA GLY A 53 7.79 -10.88 -5.07
C GLY A 53 8.94 -9.91 -5.39
N LYS A 54 10.13 -10.07 -4.75
CA LYS A 54 11.30 -9.20 -4.96
C LYS A 54 12.62 -9.98 -5.11
N GLY A 55 12.58 -11.30 -5.03
CA GLY A 55 13.77 -12.13 -5.07
C GLY A 55 14.55 -12.14 -3.74
N THR A 56 15.87 -12.14 -3.85
CA THR A 56 16.77 -12.16 -2.70
C THR A 56 17.38 -10.80 -2.41
N LEU A 57 17.68 -10.55 -1.12
CA LEU A 57 18.47 -9.42 -0.64
C LEU A 57 19.49 -9.89 0.38
N PRO A 58 20.66 -9.21 0.51
CA PRO A 58 21.53 -9.39 1.66
C PRO A 58 20.73 -9.24 2.96
N ARG A 59 20.92 -10.18 3.88
CA ARG A 59 20.14 -10.23 5.13
C ARG A 59 20.23 -8.95 5.93
N GLU A 60 21.39 -8.31 5.93
CA GLU A 60 21.63 -7.04 6.63
C GLU A 60 20.71 -5.91 6.13
N GLN A 61 20.33 -5.95 4.85
CA GLN A 61 19.46 -4.96 4.22
C GLN A 61 17.96 -5.24 4.41
N ALA A 62 17.61 -6.43 4.94
CA ALA A 62 16.21 -6.84 5.09
C ALA A 62 15.50 -6.23 6.30
N GLY A 63 16.17 -5.44 7.13
CA GLY A 63 15.59 -4.74 8.29
C GLY A 63 15.04 -5.64 9.38
N ARG A 64 15.37 -6.94 9.37
CA ARG A 64 14.97 -7.94 10.38
C ARG A 64 16.23 -8.51 11.01
N ASN A 65 16.35 -8.38 12.34
CA ASN A 65 17.35 -9.11 13.11
C ASN A 65 16.96 -10.60 13.21
N ILE A 66 17.32 -11.36 12.19
CA ILE A 66 17.19 -12.83 12.24
C ILE A 66 18.53 -13.35 12.71
N HIS A 67 18.60 -13.78 13.97
CA HIS A 67 19.79 -14.43 14.51
C HIS A 67 20.02 -15.76 13.79
N TYR A 68 21.23 -16.02 13.40
CA TYR A 68 21.70 -17.31 12.89
C TYR A 68 22.99 -17.67 13.63
N ASP A 69 23.26 -18.95 13.74
CA ASP A 69 24.51 -19.45 14.29
C ASP A 69 25.55 -19.52 13.16
N ASP A 70 26.64 -18.78 13.27
CA ASP A 70 27.74 -18.77 12.30
C ASP A 70 28.29 -20.19 12.04
N ALA A 71 28.23 -21.09 13.02
CA ALA A 71 28.61 -22.48 12.86
C ALA A 71 27.72 -23.24 11.86
N SER A 72 26.53 -22.74 11.56
CA SER A 72 25.56 -23.36 10.62
C SER A 72 25.74 -22.94 9.16
N LEU A 73 26.54 -21.89 8.87
CA LEU A 73 26.66 -21.31 7.52
C LEU A 73 27.26 -22.29 6.49
N SER A 74 28.13 -23.20 6.92
CA SER A 74 28.66 -24.27 6.07
C SER A 74 27.58 -25.19 5.47
N ASN A 75 26.40 -25.26 6.11
CA ASN A 75 25.26 -26.03 5.60
C ASN A 75 24.39 -25.26 4.61
N TYR A 76 24.55 -23.94 4.53
CA TYR A 76 23.79 -23.11 3.59
C TYR A 76 24.13 -23.50 2.15
N LYS A 77 23.21 -23.24 1.25
CA LYS A 77 23.35 -23.58 -0.18
C LYS A 77 23.72 -22.34 -0.96
N LYS A 78 24.75 -22.45 -1.79
CA LYS A 78 25.15 -21.38 -2.70
C LYS A 78 24.13 -21.22 -3.83
N VAL A 79 23.80 -19.99 -4.14
CA VAL A 79 23.01 -19.58 -5.31
C VAL A 79 23.84 -18.66 -6.19
N GLU A 80 23.64 -18.73 -7.47
CA GLU A 80 24.15 -17.78 -8.47
C GLU A 80 23.04 -16.82 -8.88
N GLN A 81 23.40 -15.64 -9.35
CA GLN A 81 22.45 -14.70 -9.90
C GLN A 81 21.63 -15.36 -11.02
N GLY A 82 20.30 -15.27 -10.91
CA GLY A 82 19.37 -15.86 -11.88
C GLY A 82 18.92 -17.30 -11.55
N ASP A 83 19.46 -17.94 -10.51
CA ASP A 83 18.89 -19.17 -9.96
C ASP A 83 17.50 -18.91 -9.38
N PHE A 84 16.61 -19.90 -9.36
CA PHE A 84 15.30 -19.82 -8.73
C PHE A 84 15.27 -20.61 -7.44
N ILE A 85 14.49 -20.15 -6.49
CA ILE A 85 14.43 -20.69 -5.14
C ILE A 85 13.01 -21.09 -4.81
N ILE A 86 12.80 -22.39 -4.53
CA ILE A 86 11.59 -22.87 -3.85
C ILE A 86 11.82 -22.69 -2.36
N HIS A 87 11.10 -21.77 -1.77
CA HIS A 87 11.15 -21.46 -0.32
C HIS A 87 9.87 -21.91 0.38
N LEU A 88 9.81 -21.76 1.72
CA LEU A 88 8.74 -22.30 2.54
C LEU A 88 7.33 -21.80 2.21
N ARG A 89 7.20 -20.66 1.52
CA ARG A 89 5.92 -20.06 1.11
C ARG A 89 5.76 -19.93 -0.40
N SER A 90 6.54 -20.63 -1.20
CA SER A 90 6.43 -20.58 -2.66
C SER A 90 5.05 -20.96 -3.17
N PHE A 91 4.30 -21.76 -2.44
CA PHE A 91 2.91 -22.12 -2.77
C PHE A 91 1.92 -20.95 -2.68
N GLU A 92 2.30 -19.84 -2.05
CA GLU A 92 1.46 -18.61 -1.95
C GLU A 92 1.86 -17.55 -2.97
N GLY A 93 3.14 -17.43 -3.30
CA GLY A 93 3.67 -16.32 -4.07
C GLY A 93 4.55 -16.67 -5.26
N GLY A 94 4.75 -17.96 -5.57
CA GLY A 94 5.63 -18.40 -6.64
C GLY A 94 7.06 -18.65 -6.18
N LEU A 95 7.96 -18.79 -7.16
CA LEU A 95 9.39 -18.97 -6.94
C LEU A 95 10.10 -17.61 -6.97
N GLU A 96 11.10 -17.45 -6.12
CA GLU A 96 11.88 -16.21 -6.08
C GLU A 96 13.21 -16.39 -6.82
N MET A 97 13.61 -15.37 -7.55
CA MET A 97 14.91 -15.34 -8.26
C MET A 97 16.02 -14.84 -7.33
N ALA A 98 17.20 -15.43 -7.42
CA ALA A 98 18.40 -14.91 -6.81
C ALA A 98 18.86 -13.65 -7.56
N ASN A 99 18.77 -12.48 -6.93
CA ASN A 99 19.17 -11.21 -7.54
C ASN A 99 20.70 -11.03 -7.60
N GLU A 100 21.41 -11.75 -6.76
CA GLU A 100 22.87 -11.78 -6.66
C GLU A 100 23.36 -13.14 -6.17
N ALA A 101 24.64 -13.40 -6.31
CA ALA A 101 25.26 -14.60 -5.77
C ALA A 101 25.39 -14.52 -4.25
N GLY A 102 25.27 -15.66 -3.58
CA GLY A 102 25.37 -15.76 -2.12
C GLY A 102 24.90 -17.09 -1.60
N ILE A 103 24.59 -17.16 -0.31
CA ILE A 103 24.09 -18.39 0.33
C ILE A 103 22.72 -18.19 0.95
N VAL A 104 21.87 -19.23 0.84
CA VAL A 104 20.51 -19.26 1.36
C VAL A 104 20.29 -20.46 2.29
N SER A 105 19.19 -20.43 3.04
CA SER A 105 18.81 -21.49 3.98
C SER A 105 18.93 -22.89 3.37
N PRO A 106 19.45 -23.89 4.12
CA PRO A 106 19.50 -25.27 3.67
C PRO A 106 18.12 -25.91 3.41
N ALA A 107 17.07 -25.33 3.97
CA ALA A 107 15.68 -25.78 3.77
C ALA A 107 15.13 -25.47 2.38
N TYR A 108 15.78 -24.58 1.61
CA TYR A 108 15.31 -24.20 0.29
C TYR A 108 15.82 -25.13 -0.82
N THR A 109 15.04 -25.27 -1.88
CA THR A 109 15.46 -25.95 -3.12
C THR A 109 15.91 -24.94 -4.14
N ILE A 110 17.10 -25.13 -4.71
CA ILE A 110 17.69 -24.22 -5.69
C ILE A 110 17.56 -24.84 -7.08
N LEU A 111 17.00 -24.09 -8.00
CA LEU A 111 16.76 -24.48 -9.37
C LEU A 111 17.63 -23.65 -10.30
N ARG A 112 18.54 -24.29 -11.01
CA ARG A 112 19.36 -23.68 -12.05
C ARG A 112 18.92 -24.12 -13.43
N CYS A 113 18.69 -23.19 -14.34
CA CYS A 113 18.27 -23.51 -15.69
C CYS A 113 19.42 -24.17 -16.49
N LYS A 114 19.06 -25.21 -17.28
CA LYS A 114 20.00 -25.99 -18.06
C LYS A 114 20.08 -25.54 -19.52
N ARG A 115 19.17 -24.66 -19.96
CA ARG A 115 19.07 -24.21 -21.36
C ARG A 115 19.32 -22.70 -21.44
N PRO A 116 19.70 -22.17 -22.62
CA PRO A 116 19.72 -20.73 -22.85
C PRO A 116 18.36 -20.12 -22.50
N HIS A 117 18.34 -19.10 -21.65
CA HIS A 117 17.11 -18.50 -21.14
C HIS A 117 17.34 -17.07 -20.66
N SER A 118 16.23 -16.35 -20.44
CA SER A 118 16.21 -15.13 -19.63
C SER A 118 15.65 -15.46 -18.24
N SER A 119 16.43 -15.24 -17.19
CA SER A 119 15.97 -15.44 -15.82
C SER A 119 14.78 -14.52 -15.49
N LEU A 120 14.77 -13.29 -16.01
CA LEU A 120 13.65 -12.35 -15.82
C LEU A 120 12.36 -12.82 -16.51
N PHE A 121 12.44 -13.62 -17.58
CA PHE A 121 11.28 -14.25 -18.21
C PHE A 121 10.63 -15.25 -17.25
N TYR A 122 11.45 -16.13 -16.66
CA TYR A 122 10.94 -17.10 -15.71
C TYR A 122 10.53 -16.48 -14.38
N ASP A 123 11.21 -15.42 -13.92
CA ASP A 123 10.76 -14.63 -12.76
C ASP A 123 9.35 -14.08 -13.00
N ALA A 124 9.11 -13.50 -14.18
CA ALA A 124 7.77 -13.02 -14.54
C ALA A 124 6.75 -14.17 -14.61
N TYR A 125 7.10 -15.30 -15.22
CA TYR A 125 6.22 -16.48 -15.35
C TYR A 125 5.88 -17.11 -13.98
N PHE A 126 6.86 -17.27 -13.10
CA PHE A 126 6.69 -17.91 -11.80
C PHE A 126 5.85 -17.08 -10.81
N HIS A 127 5.62 -15.81 -11.11
CA HIS A 127 4.73 -14.94 -10.37
C HIS A 127 3.35 -14.75 -11.03
N THR A 128 3.03 -15.52 -12.09
CA THR A 128 1.68 -15.50 -12.68
C THR A 128 0.69 -16.33 -11.85
N ASP A 129 -0.57 -15.92 -11.87
CA ASP A 129 -1.67 -16.70 -11.26
C ASP A 129 -1.77 -18.09 -11.86
N GLU A 130 -1.61 -18.21 -13.20
CA GLU A 130 -1.57 -19.48 -13.93
C GLU A 130 -0.51 -20.42 -13.37
N PHE A 131 0.71 -19.92 -13.13
CA PHE A 131 1.74 -20.77 -12.56
C PHE A 131 1.45 -21.13 -11.12
N ILE A 132 1.12 -20.17 -10.27
CA ILE A 132 0.95 -20.39 -8.81
C ILE A 132 -0.26 -21.27 -8.54
N ASN A 133 -1.43 -20.88 -9.00
CA ASN A 133 -2.70 -21.51 -8.63
C ASN A 133 -3.10 -22.68 -9.49
N HIS A 134 -2.62 -22.76 -10.75
CA HIS A 134 -3.02 -23.84 -11.66
C HIS A 134 -1.90 -24.84 -11.98
N ASN A 135 -0.64 -24.45 -11.85
CA ASN A 135 0.49 -25.34 -12.14
C ASN A 135 1.22 -25.76 -10.85
N LEU A 136 1.79 -24.81 -10.11
CA LEU A 136 2.58 -25.07 -8.90
C LEU A 136 1.75 -25.73 -7.78
N SER A 137 0.48 -25.39 -7.67
CA SER A 137 -0.44 -25.99 -6.71
C SER A 137 -0.52 -27.54 -6.78
N LYS A 138 -0.24 -28.12 -7.95
CA LYS A 138 -0.22 -29.57 -8.17
C LYS A 138 0.98 -30.26 -7.51
N SER A 139 2.01 -29.51 -7.13
CA SER A 139 3.22 -30.02 -6.48
C SER A 139 3.27 -29.70 -4.99
N VAL A 140 2.21 -29.12 -4.44
CA VAL A 140 2.12 -28.82 -2.99
C VAL A 140 1.83 -30.10 -2.22
N GLU A 141 2.71 -30.43 -1.28
CA GLU A 141 2.61 -31.58 -0.37
C GLU A 141 2.30 -31.09 1.05
N GLY A 142 1.60 -31.92 1.83
CA GLY A 142 1.21 -31.59 3.21
C GLY A 142 -0.07 -30.78 3.32
N ILE A 143 -0.46 -30.49 4.57
CA ILE A 143 -1.71 -29.77 4.91
C ILE A 143 -1.43 -28.63 5.89
N ARG A 144 -2.24 -27.56 5.84
CA ARG A 144 -2.15 -26.39 6.72
C ARG A 144 -0.74 -25.78 6.72
N ASP A 145 -0.15 -25.56 7.88
CA ASP A 145 1.17 -24.93 8.04
C ASP A 145 2.35 -25.82 7.65
N GLY A 146 2.11 -27.14 7.41
CA GLY A 146 3.09 -28.09 6.93
C GLY A 146 3.16 -28.23 5.41
N ARG A 147 2.55 -27.32 4.65
CA ARG A 147 2.64 -27.31 3.18
C ARG A 147 4.06 -26.98 2.71
N GLN A 148 4.53 -27.76 1.77
CA GLN A 148 5.85 -27.57 1.16
C GLN A 148 5.84 -28.04 -0.29
N ILE A 149 6.86 -27.67 -1.05
CA ILE A 149 7.09 -28.12 -2.41
C ILE A 149 8.46 -28.78 -2.46
N SER A 150 8.50 -30.07 -2.73
CA SER A 150 9.75 -30.79 -2.95
C SER A 150 10.20 -30.66 -4.42
N TYR A 151 11.49 -30.85 -4.68
CA TYR A 151 11.97 -30.95 -6.07
C TYR A 151 11.33 -32.14 -6.79
N GLU A 152 11.13 -33.24 -6.11
CA GLU A 152 10.50 -34.45 -6.66
C GLU A 152 9.07 -34.21 -7.14
N ALA A 153 8.30 -33.37 -6.45
CA ALA A 153 6.97 -32.97 -6.89
C ALA A 153 7.04 -31.90 -8.00
N PHE A 154 7.96 -30.93 -7.88
CA PHE A 154 8.14 -29.86 -8.86
C PHE A 154 8.63 -30.35 -10.23
N LYS A 155 9.54 -31.31 -10.29
CA LYS A 155 10.22 -31.75 -11.52
C LYS A 155 9.27 -32.21 -12.65
N TRP A 156 8.05 -32.61 -12.31
CA TRP A 156 7.03 -33.08 -13.24
C TRP A 156 6.14 -31.98 -13.82
N LEU A 157 6.23 -30.76 -13.30
CA LEU A 157 5.41 -29.66 -13.79
C LEU A 157 5.76 -29.31 -15.24
N GLY A 158 4.74 -28.98 -16.04
CA GLY A 158 4.92 -28.47 -17.39
C GLY A 158 5.32 -26.99 -17.35
N ILE A 159 6.50 -26.65 -17.84
CA ILE A 159 7.02 -25.29 -17.89
C ILE A 159 7.15 -24.85 -19.35
N PRO A 160 6.59 -23.69 -19.74
CA PRO A 160 6.71 -23.18 -21.09
C PRO A 160 8.13 -22.72 -21.40
N TYR A 161 8.53 -22.92 -22.66
CA TYR A 161 9.80 -22.46 -23.20
C TYR A 161 9.59 -21.92 -24.60
N CYS A 162 10.00 -20.70 -24.84
CA CYS A 162 10.08 -20.10 -26.18
C CYS A 162 11.53 -19.75 -26.53
N GLU A 163 11.76 -19.30 -27.75
CA GLU A 163 13.07 -18.88 -28.20
C GLU A 163 13.68 -17.81 -27.24
N PRO A 164 15.00 -17.90 -26.95
CA PRO A 164 15.64 -16.95 -26.03
C PRO A 164 15.45 -15.48 -26.41
N THR A 165 15.42 -15.19 -27.71
CA THR A 165 15.17 -13.82 -28.20
C THR A 165 13.76 -13.31 -27.87
N GLU A 166 12.74 -14.17 -27.90
CA GLU A 166 11.40 -13.81 -27.45
C GLU A 166 11.35 -13.63 -25.92
N GLN A 167 12.03 -14.51 -25.18
CA GLN A 167 12.16 -14.37 -23.73
C GLN A 167 12.79 -13.04 -23.35
N GLU A 168 13.83 -12.61 -24.06
CA GLU A 168 14.50 -11.32 -23.83
C GLU A 168 13.57 -10.12 -24.10
N GLN A 169 12.77 -10.16 -25.16
CA GLN A 169 11.80 -9.10 -25.44
C GLN A 169 10.73 -9.00 -24.35
N ILE A 170 10.19 -10.13 -23.91
CA ILE A 170 9.21 -10.18 -22.81
C ILE A 170 9.86 -9.67 -21.54
N SER A 171 11.06 -10.10 -21.21
CA SER A 171 11.81 -9.67 -20.03
C SER A 171 12.08 -8.17 -20.03
N SER A 172 12.50 -7.64 -21.19
CA SER A 172 12.75 -6.20 -21.36
C SER A 172 11.47 -5.38 -21.11
N LEU A 173 10.33 -5.82 -21.64
CA LEU A 173 9.04 -5.16 -21.39
C LEU A 173 8.73 -5.08 -19.89
N PHE A 174 8.82 -6.21 -19.17
CA PHE A 174 8.53 -6.21 -17.73
C PHE A 174 9.56 -5.47 -16.90
N SER A 175 10.83 -5.48 -17.30
CA SER A 175 11.88 -4.69 -16.66
C SER A 175 11.57 -3.19 -16.75
N VAL A 176 11.22 -2.69 -17.94
CA VAL A 176 10.84 -1.28 -18.15
C VAL A 176 9.58 -0.92 -17.36
N LEU A 177 8.57 -1.79 -17.32
CA LEU A 177 7.35 -1.56 -16.53
C LEU A 177 7.64 -1.51 -15.02
N ASN A 178 8.45 -2.44 -14.52
CA ASN A 178 8.84 -2.47 -13.11
C ASN A 178 9.63 -1.22 -12.71
N GLU A 179 10.57 -0.78 -13.57
CA GLU A 179 11.32 0.46 -13.34
C GLU A 179 10.38 1.68 -13.32
N ARG A 180 9.43 1.74 -14.23
CA ARG A 180 8.45 2.84 -14.29
C ARG A 180 7.54 2.87 -13.07
N ILE A 181 7.08 1.70 -12.59
CA ILE A 181 6.30 1.57 -11.35
C ILE A 181 7.13 2.05 -10.14
N ALA A 182 8.39 1.64 -10.06
CA ALA A 182 9.29 2.07 -8.98
C ALA A 182 9.51 3.59 -8.99
N LYS A 183 9.79 4.19 -10.15
CA LYS A 183 9.93 5.65 -10.31
C LYS A 183 8.65 6.38 -9.90
N GLN A 184 7.48 5.85 -10.28
CA GLN A 184 6.20 6.47 -9.95
C GLN A 184 5.91 6.40 -8.44
N ARG A 185 6.22 5.29 -7.76
CA ARG A 185 6.14 5.17 -6.30
C ARG A 185 7.06 6.16 -5.60
N ASN A 186 8.30 6.30 -6.06
CA ASN A 186 9.24 7.27 -5.52
C ASN A 186 8.77 8.72 -5.72
N LEU A 187 8.10 9.01 -6.83
CA LEU A 187 7.47 10.33 -7.07
C LEU A 187 6.40 10.61 -6.02
N VAL A 188 5.51 9.64 -5.73
CA VAL A 188 4.47 9.78 -4.70
C VAL A 188 5.10 10.11 -3.33
N GLU A 189 6.12 9.36 -2.92
CA GLU A 189 6.79 9.62 -1.62
C GLU A 189 7.52 10.97 -1.59
N SER A 190 8.14 11.36 -2.68
CA SER A 190 8.80 12.67 -2.80
C SER A 190 7.79 13.82 -2.72
N LEU A 191 6.64 13.70 -3.37
CA LEU A 191 5.56 14.70 -3.30
C LEU A 191 4.98 14.81 -1.89
N LYS A 192 4.75 13.70 -1.20
CA LYS A 192 4.30 13.70 0.21
C LYS A 192 5.31 14.41 1.12
N LYS A 193 6.60 14.08 0.96
CA LYS A 193 7.69 14.73 1.72
C LYS A 193 7.77 16.22 1.43
N TYR A 194 7.66 16.60 0.15
CA TYR A 194 7.63 18.01 -0.26
C TYR A 194 6.43 18.76 0.35
N LYS A 195 5.21 18.18 0.25
CA LYS A 195 4.00 18.76 0.85
C LYS A 195 4.18 19.02 2.35
N ARG A 196 4.70 18.02 3.08
CA ARG A 196 4.97 18.13 4.52
C ARG A 196 5.99 19.24 4.83
N GLY A 197 7.09 19.28 4.11
CA GLY A 197 8.12 20.33 4.28
C GLY A 197 7.60 21.72 3.98
N LEU A 198 6.82 21.87 2.91
CA LEU A 198 6.20 23.15 2.55
C LEU A 198 5.17 23.60 3.59
N SER A 199 4.31 22.69 4.07
CA SER A 199 3.35 22.96 5.14
C SER A 199 4.06 23.51 6.39
N ASN A 200 5.12 22.84 6.83
CA ASN A 200 5.88 23.28 8.00
C ASN A 200 6.49 24.68 7.78
N SER A 201 7.14 24.89 6.65
CA SER A 201 7.74 26.19 6.33
C SER A 201 6.70 27.34 6.27
N LEU A 202 5.51 27.06 5.74
CA LEU A 202 4.43 28.06 5.67
C LEU A 202 3.93 28.42 7.07
N PHE A 203 3.61 27.45 7.91
CA PHE A 203 3.06 27.72 9.25
C PHE A 203 4.12 28.23 10.24
N ASP A 204 5.38 27.79 10.15
CA ASP A 204 6.47 28.35 10.96
C ASP A 204 6.69 29.83 10.61
N ARG A 205 6.65 30.21 9.32
CA ARG A 205 6.76 31.61 8.86
C ARG A 205 5.58 32.45 9.39
N LEU A 206 4.35 31.95 9.28
CA LEU A 206 3.17 32.64 9.78
C LEU A 206 3.19 32.84 11.29
N SER A 207 3.73 31.89 12.03
CA SER A 207 3.84 31.99 13.49
C SER A 207 4.86 33.03 13.96
N ALA A 208 5.90 33.25 13.16
CA ALA A 208 6.97 34.22 13.43
C ALA A 208 6.64 35.64 12.90
N GLY A 209 5.68 35.77 11.98
CA GLY A 209 5.31 37.04 11.35
C GLY A 209 4.28 37.83 12.16
N SER A 210 4.25 39.15 11.93
CA SER A 210 3.27 40.08 12.56
C SER A 210 1.93 40.12 11.79
N GLU A 211 1.81 39.45 10.67
CA GLU A 211 0.61 39.54 9.79
C GLU A 211 -0.47 38.50 10.13
N SER A 212 -0.23 37.65 11.13
CA SER A 212 -1.18 36.65 11.58
C SER A 212 -1.52 36.82 13.07
N ARG A 213 -2.78 36.54 13.44
CA ARG A 213 -3.21 36.49 14.83
C ARG A 213 -3.04 35.05 15.34
N LEU A 214 -2.57 34.91 16.56
CA LEU A 214 -2.55 33.64 17.29
C LEU A 214 -3.72 33.64 18.27
N CYS A 215 -4.76 32.85 18.00
CA CYS A 215 -6.00 32.82 18.77
C CYS A 215 -6.12 31.50 19.56
N ILE A 216 -6.79 31.52 20.70
CA ILE A 216 -7.10 30.29 21.45
C ILE A 216 -8.19 29.51 20.66
N PHE A 217 -8.04 28.20 20.54
CA PHE A 217 -8.99 27.36 19.82
C PHE A 217 -10.41 27.50 20.37
N GLY A 218 -10.57 27.45 21.70
CA GLY A 218 -11.87 27.58 22.36
C GLY A 218 -12.61 28.89 22.11
N ASP A 219 -11.88 29.98 21.79
CA ASP A 219 -12.47 31.26 21.46
C ASP A 219 -12.90 31.36 19.99
N MET A 220 -12.37 30.48 19.13
CA MET A 220 -12.57 30.51 17.68
C MET A 220 -13.48 29.39 17.19
N MET A 221 -13.65 28.32 17.95
CA MET A 221 -14.33 27.10 17.53
C MET A 221 -15.38 26.68 18.54
N THR A 222 -16.58 26.39 18.07
CA THR A 222 -17.66 25.80 18.88
C THR A 222 -17.64 24.30 18.72
N ILE A 223 -17.54 23.52 19.80
CA ILE A 223 -17.65 22.07 19.77
C ILE A 223 -19.12 21.68 19.61
N LEU A 224 -19.39 20.83 18.60
CA LEU A 224 -20.71 20.30 18.31
C LEU A 224 -20.93 18.95 19.01
N GLN A 225 -22.17 18.47 18.97
CA GLN A 225 -22.53 17.13 19.42
C GLN A 225 -22.14 16.09 18.36
N ASN A 226 -21.48 15.02 18.77
CA ASN A 226 -21.24 13.83 17.97
C ASN A 226 -22.21 12.71 18.36
N ASN A 227 -22.38 11.72 17.47
CA ASN A 227 -23.13 10.51 17.78
C ASN A 227 -22.20 9.37 18.25
N THR A 228 -22.81 8.28 18.74
CA THR A 228 -22.11 7.10 19.27
C THR A 228 -22.42 5.84 18.46
N PHE A 229 -22.87 5.98 17.20
CA PHE A 229 -23.16 4.83 16.36
C PHE A 229 -21.87 4.09 15.99
N SER A 230 -21.88 2.77 16.23
CA SER A 230 -20.78 1.88 15.86
C SER A 230 -20.77 1.62 14.34
N ARG A 231 -19.72 0.97 13.85
CA ARG A 231 -19.60 0.62 12.43
C ARG A 231 -20.76 -0.23 11.92
N ASP A 232 -21.34 -1.09 12.75
CA ASP A 232 -22.46 -1.97 12.40
C ASP A 232 -23.79 -1.20 12.20
N ASN A 233 -23.86 0.03 12.70
CA ASN A 233 -24.99 0.94 12.49
C ASN A 233 -24.89 1.78 11.21
N LEU A 234 -23.86 1.51 10.39
CA LEU A 234 -23.55 2.27 9.19
C LEU A 234 -23.52 1.37 7.96
N SER A 235 -23.97 1.89 6.85
CA SER A 235 -23.90 1.25 5.53
C SER A 235 -23.17 2.11 4.51
N VAL A 236 -22.59 1.48 3.50
CA VAL A 236 -21.92 2.18 2.39
C VAL A 236 -22.94 2.34 1.26
N GLY A 237 -23.08 3.56 0.77
CA GLY A 237 -24.06 3.89 -0.28
C GLY A 237 -25.49 4.12 0.26
N GLY A 238 -26.37 4.61 -0.61
CA GLY A 238 -27.76 4.91 -0.27
C GLY A 238 -28.02 6.38 0.09
N ASN A 239 -29.31 6.68 0.26
CA ASN A 239 -29.80 7.99 0.67
C ASN A 239 -29.99 8.02 2.19
N GLY A 240 -29.52 9.06 2.85
CA GLY A 240 -29.68 9.21 4.30
C GLY A 240 -28.68 10.19 4.90
N VAL A 241 -28.66 10.24 6.23
CA VAL A 241 -27.71 11.08 6.97
C VAL A 241 -26.33 10.45 6.95
N ARG A 242 -25.36 11.14 6.41
CA ARG A 242 -23.96 10.67 6.37
C ARG A 242 -23.34 10.70 7.77
N ASN A 243 -22.40 9.80 8.01
CA ASN A 243 -21.74 9.66 9.30
C ASN A 243 -20.22 9.74 9.17
N ILE A 244 -19.57 10.67 9.86
CA ILE A 244 -18.13 10.84 9.85
C ILE A 244 -17.53 10.07 11.03
N HIS A 245 -17.18 8.81 10.81
CA HIS A 245 -16.65 7.93 11.85
C HIS A 245 -15.13 8.12 12.01
N TYR A 246 -14.61 8.06 13.26
CA TYR A 246 -13.19 8.30 13.56
C TYR A 246 -12.24 7.43 12.72
N GLY A 247 -12.55 6.16 12.55
CA GLY A 247 -11.71 5.24 11.76
C GLY A 247 -11.60 5.66 10.29
N ASP A 248 -12.64 6.29 9.71
CA ASP A 248 -12.57 6.82 8.35
C ASP A 248 -11.75 8.11 8.30
N VAL A 249 -11.85 8.97 9.34
CA VAL A 249 -10.99 10.15 9.48
C VAL A 249 -9.52 9.74 9.55
N LEU A 250 -9.19 8.69 10.30
CA LEU A 250 -7.81 8.21 10.46
C LEU A 250 -7.25 7.61 9.15
N ILE A 251 -8.05 6.82 8.42
CA ILE A 251 -7.53 5.95 7.36
C ILE A 251 -7.89 6.46 5.96
N LYS A 252 -9.14 6.92 5.74
CA LYS A 252 -9.68 7.19 4.40
C LYS A 252 -9.65 8.66 4.02
N TYR A 253 -10.03 9.55 4.96
CA TYR A 253 -10.21 10.95 4.63
C TYR A 253 -8.88 11.71 4.69
N GLY A 254 -8.74 12.70 3.77
CA GLY A 254 -7.65 13.66 3.75
C GLY A 254 -7.87 14.80 4.75
N ALA A 255 -7.14 15.88 4.55
CA ALA A 255 -7.34 17.13 5.28
C ALA A 255 -8.72 17.75 5.02
N VAL A 256 -9.32 17.42 3.86
CA VAL A 256 -10.62 17.90 3.41
C VAL A 256 -11.47 16.71 3.00
N LEU A 257 -12.74 16.72 3.34
CA LEU A 257 -13.74 15.72 2.95
C LEU A 257 -14.89 16.39 2.20
N ASP A 258 -15.06 16.03 0.92
CA ASP A 258 -16.24 16.36 0.16
C ASP A 258 -17.36 15.37 0.48
N LEU A 259 -18.49 15.86 0.99
CA LEU A 259 -19.63 15.03 1.31
C LEU A 259 -20.33 14.43 0.09
N HIS A 260 -20.06 14.90 -1.14
CA HIS A 260 -20.56 14.26 -2.35
C HIS A 260 -19.83 12.94 -2.65
N SER A 261 -18.73 12.64 -1.98
CA SER A 261 -18.02 11.38 -2.15
C SER A 261 -18.90 10.18 -1.76
N GLU A 262 -18.98 9.17 -2.62
CA GLU A 262 -19.74 7.94 -2.40
C GLU A 262 -19.21 7.08 -1.24
N ASN A 263 -17.99 7.37 -0.77
CA ASN A 263 -17.33 6.59 0.28
C ASN A 263 -17.69 7.04 1.71
N VAL A 264 -18.56 8.04 1.88
CA VAL A 264 -19.02 8.47 3.20
C VAL A 264 -20.18 7.58 3.65
N PRO A 265 -20.04 6.80 4.74
CA PRO A 265 -21.11 5.91 5.21
C PRO A 265 -22.37 6.68 5.60
N VAL A 266 -23.50 6.00 5.50
CA VAL A 266 -24.84 6.49 5.87
C VAL A 266 -25.29 5.79 7.14
N ILE A 267 -25.97 6.52 8.04
CA ILE A 267 -26.58 5.95 9.24
C ILE A 267 -27.76 5.06 8.81
N ASN A 268 -27.80 3.82 9.31
CA ASN A 268 -28.89 2.89 9.03
C ASN A 268 -30.24 3.45 9.49
N ALA A 269 -31.29 3.19 8.74
CA ALA A 269 -32.62 3.78 8.95
C ALA A 269 -33.29 3.42 10.30
N GLU A 270 -32.86 2.32 10.91
CA GLU A 270 -33.34 1.89 12.24
C GLU A 270 -32.78 2.74 13.39
N GLN A 271 -31.78 3.57 13.12
CA GLN A 271 -31.14 4.38 14.17
C GLN A 271 -31.94 5.66 14.45
N ASP A 272 -32.17 5.93 15.74
CA ASP A 272 -32.84 7.16 16.16
C ASP A 272 -31.90 8.37 16.10
N ILE A 273 -32.13 9.22 15.11
CA ILE A 273 -31.42 10.50 14.92
C ILE A 273 -32.22 11.71 15.39
N SER A 274 -33.45 11.55 15.90
CA SER A 274 -34.34 12.65 16.34
C SER A 274 -33.76 13.47 17.51
N LYS A 275 -32.85 12.89 18.28
CA LYS A 275 -32.15 13.53 19.40
C LYS A 275 -31.08 14.57 18.96
N PHE A 276 -30.73 14.62 17.68
CA PHE A 276 -29.75 15.58 17.18
C PHE A 276 -30.45 16.84 16.69
N SER A 277 -30.09 17.98 17.30
CA SER A 277 -30.63 19.29 16.89
C SER A 277 -30.05 19.69 15.52
N ALA A 278 -30.66 20.67 14.87
CA ALA A 278 -30.15 21.25 13.63
C ALA A 278 -28.70 21.80 13.75
N LEU A 279 -28.27 22.13 14.96
CA LEU A 279 -26.89 22.61 15.25
C LEU A 279 -25.85 21.48 15.18
N SER A 280 -26.26 20.23 15.40
CA SER A 280 -25.39 19.05 15.37
C SER A 280 -25.01 18.62 13.95
N TYR A 281 -25.81 19.02 12.95
CA TYR A 281 -25.51 18.69 11.54
C TYR A 281 -24.33 19.51 11.04
N LEU A 282 -23.40 18.82 10.35
CA LEU A 282 -22.19 19.41 9.81
C LEU A 282 -22.49 20.33 8.64
N ARG A 283 -21.68 21.39 8.52
CA ARG A 283 -21.75 22.41 7.46
C ARG A 283 -20.38 22.56 6.82
N ASN A 284 -20.32 23.24 5.67
CA ASN A 284 -19.05 23.63 5.07
C ASN A 284 -18.19 24.42 6.05
N GLY A 285 -16.91 24.07 6.13
CA GLY A 285 -15.94 24.66 7.05
C GLY A 285 -15.93 24.04 8.45
N ASP A 286 -16.90 23.17 8.80
CA ASP A 286 -16.80 22.40 10.05
C ASP A 286 -15.63 21.43 9.97
N VAL A 287 -14.95 21.20 11.09
CA VAL A 287 -13.80 20.29 11.18
C VAL A 287 -14.11 19.16 12.14
N VAL A 288 -13.83 17.93 11.74
CA VAL A 288 -14.02 16.73 12.55
C VAL A 288 -12.67 16.11 12.89
N PHE A 289 -12.33 16.06 14.18
CA PHE A 289 -11.13 15.40 14.67
C PHE A 289 -11.44 13.98 15.12
N ALA A 290 -10.52 13.02 14.88
CA ALA A 290 -10.54 11.73 15.54
C ALA A 290 -9.94 11.88 16.95
N ASP A 291 -10.71 11.56 17.98
CA ASP A 291 -10.29 11.72 19.38
C ASP A 291 -9.51 10.51 19.91
N THR A 292 -9.49 9.40 19.16
CA THR A 292 -8.90 8.13 19.56
C THR A 292 -8.20 7.47 18.38
N ALA A 293 -7.01 6.91 18.62
CA ALA A 293 -6.25 6.10 17.66
C ALA A 293 -5.37 5.07 18.39
N GLU A 294 -4.94 4.02 17.69
CA GLU A 294 -3.99 3.02 18.23
C GLU A 294 -2.53 3.52 18.19
N ASP A 295 -2.28 4.68 17.58
CA ASP A 295 -0.96 5.28 17.40
C ASP A 295 -1.00 6.80 17.54
N TYR A 296 0.09 7.48 17.16
CA TYR A 296 0.21 8.95 17.20
C TYR A 296 -0.60 9.69 16.12
N THR A 297 -1.49 9.00 15.38
CA THR A 297 -2.40 9.65 14.42
C THR A 297 -3.63 10.28 15.09
N VAL A 298 -3.82 10.07 16.38
CA VAL A 298 -4.86 10.75 17.18
C VAL A 298 -4.80 12.27 16.96
N GLY A 299 -5.96 12.91 16.86
CA GLY A 299 -6.06 14.32 16.50
C GLY A 299 -5.96 14.61 15.00
N LYS A 300 -5.88 13.56 14.13
CA LYS A 300 -6.09 13.75 12.70
C LYS A 300 -7.48 14.32 12.45
N SER A 301 -7.61 15.25 11.51
CA SER A 301 -8.87 15.96 11.27
C SER A 301 -9.21 16.02 9.79
N THR A 302 -10.45 16.34 9.50
CA THR A 302 -10.94 16.61 8.16
C THR A 302 -11.89 17.80 8.18
N GLU A 303 -11.72 18.76 7.27
CA GLU A 303 -12.65 19.87 7.07
C GLU A 303 -13.72 19.44 6.08
N ILE A 304 -14.96 19.78 6.37
CA ILE A 304 -16.13 19.39 5.59
C ILE A 304 -16.38 20.41 4.47
N ILE A 305 -16.57 19.93 3.26
CA ILE A 305 -17.08 20.68 2.11
C ILE A 305 -18.22 19.90 1.43
N GLY A 306 -18.98 20.55 0.54
CA GLY A 306 -20.09 19.89 -0.17
C GLY A 306 -21.25 19.53 0.75
N ALA A 307 -21.47 20.27 1.85
CA ALA A 307 -22.55 20.03 2.79
C ALA A 307 -23.90 20.65 2.34
N GLU A 308 -23.93 21.31 1.18
CA GLU A 308 -25.18 21.86 0.62
C GLU A 308 -26.10 20.68 0.21
N ASN A 309 -27.27 20.63 0.85
CA ASN A 309 -28.27 19.60 0.61
C ASN A 309 -27.87 18.16 1.03
N ILE A 310 -26.76 18.00 1.74
CA ILE A 310 -26.35 16.70 2.30
C ILE A 310 -26.32 16.79 3.83
N ALA A 311 -27.21 16.03 4.47
CA ALA A 311 -27.21 15.92 5.92
C ALA A 311 -26.07 15.01 6.39
N ALA A 312 -25.24 15.49 7.31
CA ALA A 312 -24.16 14.71 7.90
C ALA A 312 -24.02 14.97 9.39
N LEU A 313 -23.69 13.93 10.16
CA LEU A 313 -23.39 13.98 11.58
C LEU A 313 -21.98 13.46 11.86
N SER A 314 -21.35 14.02 12.87
CA SER A 314 -20.08 13.51 13.39
C SER A 314 -20.32 12.25 14.21
N GLY A 315 -19.51 11.21 13.99
CA GLY A 315 -19.69 9.86 14.51
C GLY A 315 -18.98 9.56 15.81
N LEU A 316 -18.95 8.28 16.14
CA LEU A 316 -18.27 7.74 17.30
C LEU A 316 -16.78 8.15 17.31
N HIS A 317 -16.27 8.47 18.50
CA HIS A 317 -14.88 8.86 18.73
C HIS A 317 -14.40 10.02 17.84
N THR A 318 -15.26 11.06 17.75
CA THR A 318 -14.92 12.27 17.02
C THR A 318 -15.23 13.53 17.83
N ILE A 319 -14.49 14.60 17.54
CA ILE A 319 -14.73 15.95 18.08
C ILE A 319 -15.06 16.87 16.91
N PRO A 320 -16.35 17.12 16.62
CA PRO A 320 -16.76 18.09 15.61
C PRO A 320 -16.66 19.50 16.13
N CYS A 321 -16.11 20.38 15.33
CA CYS A 321 -15.89 21.78 15.68
C CYS A 321 -16.35 22.69 14.53
N ARG A 322 -17.07 23.75 14.88
CA ARG A 322 -17.54 24.78 13.96
C ARG A 322 -16.80 26.09 14.20
N PRO A 323 -16.19 26.70 13.17
CA PRO A 323 -15.58 27.99 13.30
C PRO A 323 -16.64 29.07 13.58
N GLN A 324 -16.32 30.01 14.50
CA GLN A 324 -17.18 31.15 14.82
C GLN A 324 -16.95 32.34 13.87
N ASP A 325 -15.72 32.47 13.36
CA ASP A 325 -15.34 33.44 12.35
C ASP A 325 -15.30 32.78 10.94
N SER A 326 -15.29 33.61 9.90
CA SER A 326 -15.12 33.13 8.52
C SER A 326 -13.66 32.77 8.25
N PHE A 327 -13.45 31.54 7.78
CA PHE A 327 -12.16 31.05 7.26
C PHE A 327 -12.27 30.76 5.76
N ALA A 328 -11.14 30.84 5.07
CA ALA A 328 -11.08 30.37 3.69
C ALA A 328 -11.31 28.83 3.65
N PRO A 329 -12.14 28.34 2.71
CA PRO A 329 -12.39 26.90 2.59
C PRO A 329 -11.09 26.09 2.52
N MET A 330 -11.07 24.93 3.16
CA MET A 330 -9.96 23.99 3.25
C MET A 330 -8.76 24.45 4.11
N TYR A 331 -8.70 25.71 4.54
CA TYR A 331 -7.57 26.21 5.33
C TYR A 331 -7.43 25.49 6.67
N LEU A 332 -8.53 25.35 7.41
CA LEU A 332 -8.53 24.71 8.73
C LEU A 332 -8.16 23.23 8.62
N GLY A 333 -8.64 22.55 7.61
CA GLY A 333 -8.29 21.15 7.35
C GLY A 333 -6.78 20.94 7.18
N TYR A 334 -6.14 21.80 6.40
CA TYR A 334 -4.68 21.76 6.24
C TYR A 334 -3.92 22.22 7.47
N TYR A 335 -4.41 23.26 8.14
CA TYR A 335 -3.78 23.76 9.36
C TYR A 335 -3.75 22.72 10.47
N PHE A 336 -4.89 22.12 10.79
CA PHE A 336 -5.00 21.14 11.88
C PHE A 336 -4.28 19.82 11.61
N ASN A 337 -4.01 19.48 10.34
CA ASN A 337 -3.18 18.33 9.96
C ASN A 337 -1.69 18.68 9.82
N SER A 338 -1.29 19.94 9.98
CA SER A 338 0.12 20.34 9.94
C SER A 338 0.90 19.83 11.17
N ASP A 339 2.19 19.58 10.99
CA ASP A 339 3.08 19.26 12.13
C ASP A 339 3.12 20.43 13.14
N TYR A 340 2.92 21.67 12.68
CA TYR A 340 2.86 22.85 13.54
C TYR A 340 1.74 22.73 14.57
N PHE A 341 0.52 22.39 14.15
CA PHE A 341 -0.60 22.19 15.07
C PHE A 341 -0.46 20.91 15.89
N LYS A 342 -0.05 19.81 15.27
CA LYS A 342 0.11 18.51 15.94
C LYS A 342 1.12 18.54 17.09
N LYS A 343 2.18 19.33 17.00
CA LYS A 343 3.13 19.53 18.08
C LYS A 343 2.47 20.04 19.37
N GLN A 344 1.36 20.77 19.25
CA GLN A 344 0.60 21.21 20.42
C GLN A 344 -0.22 20.08 21.06
N LEU A 345 -0.65 19.10 20.26
CA LEU A 345 -1.45 17.96 20.71
C LEU A 345 -0.60 16.91 21.44
N TYR A 346 0.64 16.67 21.03
CA TYR A 346 1.47 15.59 21.57
C TYR A 346 1.57 15.55 23.09
N PRO A 347 1.76 16.68 23.81
CA PRO A 347 1.80 16.68 25.28
C PRO A 347 0.45 16.38 25.94
N MET A 348 -0.64 16.47 25.17
CA MET A 348 -2.02 16.31 25.65
C MET A 348 -2.59 14.92 25.39
N ILE A 349 -1.85 14.08 24.63
CA ILE A 349 -2.27 12.72 24.31
C ILE A 349 -2.13 11.84 25.53
N GLN A 350 -3.17 11.06 25.83
CA GLN A 350 -3.22 10.13 26.96
C GLN A 350 -3.42 8.69 26.44
N GLY A 351 -2.98 7.73 27.25
CA GLY A 351 -3.12 6.29 26.96
C GLY A 351 -1.84 5.64 26.45
N THR A 352 -1.66 4.36 26.78
CA THR A 352 -0.46 3.56 26.44
C THR A 352 -0.69 2.57 25.30
N LYS A 353 -1.90 2.02 25.17
CA LYS A 353 -2.29 1.10 24.09
C LYS A 353 -3.20 1.78 23.07
N VAL A 354 -4.08 2.64 23.54
CA VAL A 354 -4.98 3.45 22.73
C VAL A 354 -4.75 4.88 23.12
N SER A 355 -4.29 5.69 22.19
CA SER A 355 -4.05 7.11 22.36
C SER A 355 -5.36 7.88 22.23
N SER A 356 -5.60 8.84 23.12
CA SER A 356 -6.81 9.68 23.06
C SER A 356 -6.50 11.14 23.39
N ILE A 357 -7.34 12.04 22.87
CA ILE A 357 -7.33 13.47 23.19
C ILE A 357 -8.74 13.91 23.59
N SER A 358 -8.84 14.68 24.67
CA SER A 358 -10.14 15.16 25.15
C SER A 358 -10.53 16.50 24.53
N LYS A 359 -11.85 16.78 24.54
CA LYS A 359 -12.40 18.09 24.15
C LYS A 359 -11.81 19.24 25.01
N SER A 360 -11.60 18.99 26.30
CA SER A 360 -11.02 19.96 27.23
C SER A 360 -9.54 20.28 26.95
N GLU A 361 -8.82 19.39 26.30
CA GLU A 361 -7.42 19.63 25.89
C GLU A 361 -7.35 20.38 24.56
N ILE A 362 -8.15 19.97 23.56
CA ILE A 362 -8.09 20.59 22.24
C ILE A 362 -8.46 22.09 22.27
N ILE A 363 -9.40 22.49 23.11
CA ILE A 363 -9.79 23.91 23.27
C ILE A 363 -8.67 24.81 23.80
N LYS A 364 -7.64 24.26 24.44
CA LYS A 364 -6.49 25.03 24.96
C LYS A 364 -5.43 25.29 23.87
N THR A 365 -5.52 24.64 22.74
CA THR A 365 -4.58 24.82 21.64
C THR A 365 -4.76 26.19 20.98
N LYS A 366 -3.82 26.54 20.11
CA LYS A 366 -3.82 27.85 19.43
C LYS A 366 -3.96 27.66 17.92
N ILE A 367 -4.68 28.58 17.29
CA ILE A 367 -4.89 28.65 15.85
C ILE A 367 -4.18 29.89 15.30
N ILE A 368 -3.40 29.70 14.23
CA ILE A 368 -2.84 30.81 13.45
C ILE A 368 -3.92 31.28 12.48
N VAL A 369 -4.26 32.56 12.54
CA VAL A 369 -5.28 33.20 11.70
C VAL A 369 -4.65 34.32 10.90
N PRO A 370 -4.11 34.04 9.68
CA PRO A 370 -3.67 35.05 8.74
C PRO A 370 -4.87 35.70 8.05
N CYS A 371 -4.64 36.72 7.21
CA CYS A 371 -5.71 37.30 6.40
C CYS A 371 -6.32 36.27 5.43
N LEU A 372 -7.58 36.45 5.03
CA LEU A 372 -8.30 35.51 4.16
C LEU A 372 -7.58 35.22 2.84
N GLN A 373 -6.90 36.20 2.27
CA GLN A 373 -6.13 36.02 1.04
C GLN A 373 -4.99 35.01 1.26
N GLU A 374 -4.25 35.09 2.37
CA GLU A 374 -3.18 34.16 2.68
C GLU A 374 -3.73 32.76 3.03
N GLN A 375 -4.86 32.68 3.75
CA GLN A 375 -5.55 31.41 3.99
C GLN A 375 -5.91 30.72 2.67
N THR A 376 -6.53 31.46 1.72
CA THR A 376 -6.90 30.95 0.39
C THR A 376 -5.67 30.50 -0.38
N ARG A 377 -4.57 31.26 -0.35
CA ARG A 377 -3.31 30.91 -1.01
C ARG A 377 -2.75 29.57 -0.46
N ILE A 378 -2.72 29.41 0.85
CA ILE A 378 -2.23 28.20 1.49
C ILE A 378 -3.12 27.01 1.13
N ALA A 379 -4.44 27.16 1.28
CA ALA A 379 -5.40 26.11 0.93
C ALA A 379 -5.25 25.65 -0.52
N SER A 380 -5.15 26.60 -1.47
CA SER A 380 -4.99 26.30 -2.89
C SER A 380 -3.68 25.55 -3.20
N ILE A 381 -2.56 25.95 -2.57
CA ILE A 381 -1.27 25.27 -2.76
C ILE A 381 -1.35 23.84 -2.22
N MET A 382 -1.92 23.64 -1.03
CA MET A 382 -2.01 22.34 -0.40
C MET A 382 -2.95 21.40 -1.17
N SER A 383 -4.10 21.92 -1.64
CA SER A 383 -5.05 21.17 -2.46
C SER A 383 -4.41 20.73 -3.78
N ALA A 384 -3.73 21.64 -4.48
CA ALA A 384 -3.03 21.30 -5.73
C ALA A 384 -1.95 20.23 -5.54
N LEU A 385 -1.30 20.19 -4.37
CA LEU A 385 -0.34 19.10 -4.04
C LEU A 385 -1.06 17.79 -3.76
N ASP A 386 -2.23 17.79 -3.11
CA ASP A 386 -3.04 16.59 -2.93
C ASP A 386 -3.50 16.03 -4.27
N ASP A 387 -4.01 16.87 -5.16
CA ASP A 387 -4.42 16.47 -6.51
C ASP A 387 -3.26 15.81 -7.28
N ARG A 388 -2.05 16.38 -7.18
CA ARG A 388 -0.85 15.79 -7.82
C ARG A 388 -0.45 14.45 -7.18
N ILE A 389 -0.53 14.33 -5.86
CA ILE A 389 -0.24 13.07 -5.16
C ILE A 389 -1.25 12.00 -5.58
N ASP A 390 -2.52 12.34 -5.67
CA ASP A 390 -3.58 11.40 -6.02
C ASP A 390 -3.51 11.00 -7.50
N ALA A 391 -3.23 11.92 -8.40
CA ALA A 391 -2.94 11.61 -9.80
C ALA A 391 -1.74 10.65 -9.95
N ALA A 392 -0.66 10.87 -9.17
CA ALA A 392 0.50 10.00 -9.18
C ALA A 392 0.20 8.59 -8.61
N LYS A 393 -0.66 8.49 -7.58
CA LYS A 393 -1.15 7.20 -7.05
C LYS A 393 -1.98 6.45 -8.07
N HIS A 394 -2.92 7.12 -8.76
CA HIS A 394 -3.73 6.52 -9.82
C HIS A 394 -2.85 5.99 -10.96
N THR A 395 -1.90 6.80 -11.45
CA THR A 395 -0.93 6.34 -12.46
C THR A 395 -0.15 5.10 -11.99
N THR A 396 0.24 5.06 -10.71
CA THR A 396 0.92 3.87 -10.14
C THR A 396 0.03 2.64 -10.20
N LYS A 397 -1.24 2.78 -9.84
CA LYS A 397 -2.22 1.71 -9.90
C LYS A 397 -2.43 1.23 -11.33
N ASP A 398 -2.65 2.15 -12.28
CA ASP A 398 -2.86 1.83 -13.69
C ASP A 398 -1.68 1.05 -14.29
N LEU A 399 -0.44 1.43 -13.94
CA LEU A 399 0.76 0.70 -14.36
C LEU A 399 0.84 -0.72 -13.78
N ILE A 400 0.43 -0.90 -12.53
CA ILE A 400 0.35 -2.22 -11.87
C ILE A 400 -0.71 -3.08 -12.54
N ASP A 401 -1.89 -2.52 -12.81
CA ASP A 401 -3.00 -3.21 -13.46
C ASP A 401 -2.63 -3.59 -14.91
N LEU A 402 -1.99 -2.69 -15.65
CA LEU A 402 -1.44 -2.97 -16.97
C LEU A 402 -0.42 -4.12 -16.94
N ARG A 403 0.53 -4.09 -16.00
CA ARG A 403 1.53 -5.16 -15.83
C ARG A 403 0.84 -6.51 -15.58
N SER A 404 -0.15 -6.54 -14.71
CA SER A 404 -0.91 -7.75 -14.40
C SER A 404 -1.69 -8.29 -15.61
N GLY A 405 -2.33 -7.40 -16.38
CA GLY A 405 -3.03 -7.76 -17.62
C GLY A 405 -2.08 -8.30 -18.68
N LEU A 406 -0.90 -7.70 -18.85
CA LEU A 406 0.11 -8.19 -19.79
C LEU A 406 0.69 -9.55 -19.39
N LEU A 407 0.91 -9.79 -18.08
CA LEU A 407 1.32 -11.11 -17.58
C LEU A 407 0.30 -12.18 -17.97
N GLN A 408 -0.99 -11.91 -17.82
CA GLN A 408 -2.03 -12.87 -18.21
C GLN A 408 -2.04 -13.12 -19.74
N GLN A 409 -1.86 -12.10 -20.55
CA GLN A 409 -1.96 -12.25 -22.01
C GLN A 409 -0.70 -12.84 -22.66
N LEU A 410 0.48 -12.53 -22.12
CA LEU A 410 1.76 -13.01 -22.63
C LEU A 410 2.10 -14.43 -22.15
N PHE A 411 1.48 -14.91 -21.08
CA PHE A 411 1.76 -16.24 -20.52
C PHE A 411 0.56 -17.20 -20.54
N ILE A 412 -0.63 -16.73 -20.88
CA ILE A 412 -1.88 -17.51 -20.94
C ILE A 412 -2.50 -17.40 -22.35
#